data_ff258e178c1d2c6fb1f3eaf05f3d73ab
#
_entry.id   ff258e178c1d2c6fb1f3eaf05f3d73ab
#
_cell.length_a   1.000
_cell.length_b   1.000
_cell.length_c   1.000
_cell.angle_alpha   90.00
_cell.angle_beta   90.00
_cell.angle_gamma   90.00
#
_symmetry.space_group_name_H-M   'P 1'
#
loop_
_entity.id
_entity.type
_entity.pdbx_description
1 polymer ?
#
loop_
_entity_poly.entity_id
_entity_poly.type
_entity_poly.pdbx_seq_one_letter_code
_entity_poly.pdbx_strand_id
1 'polypeptide(L)'
;MKTISYFTKALWCLAAGLALTVVLADTSSARVTMAIGDPGFFGAISIGNAPQPVFLNSQPIIVRSAPGHAAPLYLRVRPNEQKNWRRHCGRYNACNRPVYFVDHNWYQQTYAPYYKSQRRDYDRRGSGRGHR
;
A
#
# COMPACT_ATOMS: atom_id res chain seq x y z
N MET A 1 20.62 -27.85 78.37
CA MET A 1 19.30 -27.78 79.03
C MET A 1 18.27 -27.22 78.06
N LYS A 2 17.19 -27.96 77.94
CA LYS A 2 15.83 -27.58 77.34
C LYS A 2 15.76 -27.36 75.83
N THR A 3 15.48 -28.44 75.21
CA THR A 3 14.52 -28.76 74.17
C THR A 3 13.37 -27.81 74.10
N ILE A 4 13.09 -27.26 72.90
CA ILE A 4 11.74 -26.91 72.48
C ILE A 4 11.56 -27.29 71.02
N SER A 5 10.83 -28.34 70.89
CA SER A 5 10.21 -28.81 69.67
C SER A 5 9.15 -27.83 69.20
N TYR A 6 9.23 -27.39 67.96
CA TYR A 6 8.13 -26.65 67.36
C TYR A 6 7.57 -27.41 66.18
N PHE A 7 6.44 -27.89 66.42
CA PHE A 7 5.52 -28.50 65.46
C PHE A 7 5.31 -27.64 64.23
N THR A 8 5.69 -28.21 63.15
CA THR A 8 5.33 -27.72 61.83
C THR A 8 3.86 -27.90 61.60
N LYS A 9 3.08 -26.85 61.63
CA LYS A 9 1.74 -26.83 61.06
C LYS A 9 1.87 -26.41 59.62
N ALA A 10 1.72 -27.43 58.75
CA ALA A 10 1.54 -27.22 57.34
C ALA A 10 0.25 -26.46 57.09
N LEU A 11 0.35 -25.22 56.68
CA LEU A 11 -0.76 -24.46 56.20
C LEU A 11 -0.83 -24.61 54.67
N TRP A 12 -1.74 -25.41 54.22
CA TRP A 12 -2.09 -25.49 52.81
C TRP A 12 -2.75 -24.19 52.38
N CYS A 13 -1.99 -23.31 51.77
CA CYS A 13 -2.54 -22.22 51.00
C CYS A 13 -2.82 -22.72 49.59
N LEU A 14 -4.07 -23.05 49.32
CA LEU A 14 -4.61 -23.18 47.97
C LEU A 14 -4.58 -21.80 47.33
N ALA A 15 -3.47 -21.46 46.66
CA ALA A 15 -3.42 -20.33 45.75
C ALA A 15 -4.12 -20.76 44.47
N ALA A 16 -5.41 -20.44 44.36
CA ALA A 16 -6.14 -20.47 43.11
C ALA A 16 -5.52 -19.42 42.20
N GLY A 17 -4.56 -19.84 41.36
CA GLY A 17 -4.00 -19.02 40.31
C GLY A 17 -5.09 -18.75 39.27
N LEU A 18 -5.68 -17.56 39.32
CA LEU A 18 -6.40 -17.02 38.18
C LEU A 18 -5.37 -16.75 37.09
N ALA A 19 -5.20 -17.70 36.19
CA ALA A 19 -4.49 -17.46 34.94
C ALA A 19 -5.33 -16.50 34.11
N LEU A 20 -4.98 -15.21 34.21
CA LEU A 20 -5.49 -14.18 33.34
C LEU A 20 -4.88 -14.41 31.97
N THR A 21 -5.53 -15.20 31.14
CA THR A 21 -5.17 -15.33 29.74
C THR A 21 -5.50 -14.01 29.04
N VAL A 22 -4.48 -13.16 28.93
CA VAL A 22 -4.54 -11.98 28.06
C VAL A 22 -4.59 -12.52 26.63
N VAL A 23 -5.78 -12.61 26.08
CA VAL A 23 -5.98 -12.80 24.64
C VAL A 23 -5.50 -11.50 24.01
N LEU A 24 -4.27 -11.50 23.53
CA LEU A 24 -3.79 -10.48 22.61
C LEU A 24 -4.64 -10.66 21.35
N ALA A 25 -5.70 -9.88 21.25
CA ALA A 25 -6.40 -9.72 19.99
C ALA A 25 -5.40 -9.08 19.03
N ASP A 26 -4.80 -9.90 18.17
CA ASP A 26 -4.09 -9.42 17.01
C ASP A 26 -5.09 -8.63 16.18
N THR A 27 -5.10 -7.33 16.38
CA THR A 27 -5.73 -6.40 15.45
C THR A 27 -4.90 -6.46 14.17
N SER A 28 -5.16 -7.47 13.38
CA SER A 28 -4.72 -7.54 12.01
C SER A 28 -5.37 -6.36 11.30
N SER A 29 -4.71 -5.20 11.32
CA SER A 29 -5.07 -4.09 10.47
C SER A 29 -4.98 -4.59 9.05
N ALA A 30 -6.11 -4.96 8.47
CA ALA A 30 -6.19 -5.30 7.07
C ALA A 30 -5.69 -4.08 6.29
N ARG A 31 -4.44 -4.12 5.86
CA ARG A 31 -3.88 -3.10 4.98
C ARG A 31 -4.60 -3.24 3.66
N VAL A 32 -5.56 -2.37 3.43
CA VAL A 32 -6.20 -2.27 2.11
C VAL A 32 -5.14 -1.77 1.15
N THR A 33 -4.50 -2.70 0.46
CA THR A 33 -3.57 -2.38 -0.62
C THR A 33 -4.39 -2.07 -1.85
N MET A 34 -4.55 -0.79 -2.18
CA MET A 34 -5.19 -0.37 -3.42
C MET A 34 -4.32 -0.80 -4.60
N ALA A 35 -4.88 -1.61 -5.47
CA ALA A 35 -4.21 -2.06 -6.68
C ALA A 35 -4.44 -1.08 -7.84
N ILE A 36 -3.51 -1.10 -8.83
CA ILE A 36 -3.72 -0.36 -10.08
C ILE A 36 -5.02 -0.86 -10.72
N GLY A 37 -5.88 0.06 -11.13
CA GLY A 37 -7.21 -0.22 -11.65
C GLY A 37 -8.33 -0.01 -10.62
N ASP A 38 -8.02 0.11 -9.33
CA ASP A 38 -9.02 0.44 -8.32
C ASP A 38 -9.36 1.95 -8.35
N PRO A 39 -10.61 2.33 -8.10
CA PRO A 39 -11.02 3.74 -8.10
C PRO A 39 -10.26 4.60 -7.09
N GLY A 40 -9.87 4.01 -5.96
CA GLY A 40 -9.12 4.67 -4.89
C GLY A 40 -7.60 4.64 -5.04
N PHE A 41 -7.07 4.04 -6.11
CA PHE A 41 -5.63 3.96 -6.32
C PHE A 41 -5.01 5.33 -6.58
N PHE A 42 -3.92 5.65 -5.89
CA PHE A 42 -3.05 6.78 -6.16
C PHE A 42 -1.60 6.29 -6.24
N GLY A 43 -0.89 6.69 -7.27
CA GLY A 43 0.48 6.22 -7.51
C GLY A 43 0.89 6.33 -8.97
N ALA A 44 2.03 5.71 -9.28
CA ALA A 44 2.54 5.63 -10.64
C ALA A 44 1.73 4.63 -11.46
N ILE A 45 1.43 5.01 -12.69
CA ILE A 45 0.78 4.16 -13.69
C ILE A 45 1.67 4.02 -14.93
N SER A 46 1.55 2.87 -15.59
CA SER A 46 2.18 2.65 -16.88
C SER A 46 1.18 2.92 -17.99
N ILE A 47 1.49 3.84 -18.87
CA ILE A 47 0.61 4.16 -19.99
C ILE A 47 0.60 3.02 -21.03
N GLY A 48 1.77 2.52 -21.42
CA GLY A 48 1.89 1.43 -22.37
C GLY A 48 1.01 1.61 -23.60
N ASN A 49 0.18 0.59 -23.86
CA ASN A 49 -0.81 0.59 -24.96
C ASN A 49 -2.20 1.10 -24.50
N ALA A 50 -2.28 1.76 -23.35
CA ALA A 50 -3.53 2.35 -22.89
C ALA A 50 -4.03 3.45 -23.84
N PRO A 51 -5.34 3.74 -23.85
CA PRO A 51 -5.87 4.87 -24.59
C PRO A 51 -5.18 6.17 -24.18
N GLN A 52 -5.11 7.11 -25.13
CA GLN A 52 -4.37 8.36 -24.94
C GLN A 52 -4.69 9.05 -23.61
N PRO A 53 -3.68 9.31 -22.80
CA PRO A 53 -3.88 9.88 -21.47
C PRO A 53 -4.27 11.36 -21.52
N VAL A 54 -5.08 11.75 -20.54
CA VAL A 54 -5.36 13.16 -20.26
C VAL A 54 -4.51 13.60 -19.08
N PHE A 55 -3.67 14.59 -19.29
CA PHE A 55 -2.80 15.15 -18.26
C PHE A 55 -3.35 16.47 -17.72
N LEU A 56 -3.15 16.70 -16.42
CA LEU A 56 -3.50 17.97 -15.76
C LEU A 56 -2.47 19.07 -16.00
N ASN A 57 -1.27 18.70 -16.45
CA ASN A 57 -0.19 19.62 -16.79
C ASN A 57 0.31 19.37 -18.22
N SER A 58 0.44 20.43 -19.01
CA SER A 58 0.91 20.35 -20.39
C SER A 58 2.40 20.08 -20.51
N GLN A 59 3.17 20.43 -19.48
CA GLN A 59 4.62 20.19 -19.40
C GLN A 59 4.94 19.39 -18.13
N PRO A 60 6.00 18.56 -18.16
CA PRO A 60 6.38 17.79 -16.99
C PRO A 60 6.84 18.69 -15.85
N ILE A 61 6.46 18.36 -14.64
CA ILE A 61 6.91 19.04 -13.43
C ILE A 61 8.16 18.36 -12.91
N ILE A 62 9.24 19.14 -12.76
CA ILE A 62 10.52 18.70 -12.20
C ILE A 62 10.80 19.52 -10.94
N VAL A 63 10.93 18.87 -9.79
CA VAL A 63 11.21 19.55 -8.52
C VAL A 63 12.72 19.76 -8.32
N ARG A 64 13.50 18.76 -8.69
CA ARG A 64 14.97 18.80 -8.66
C ARG A 64 15.50 18.29 -9.98
N SER A 65 16.55 18.91 -10.49
CA SER A 65 17.21 18.45 -11.71
C SER A 65 17.66 17.00 -11.54
N ALA A 66 17.26 16.15 -12.47
CA ALA A 66 17.73 14.78 -12.55
C ALA A 66 19.07 14.74 -13.31
N PRO A 67 20.05 13.97 -12.87
CA PRO A 67 21.20 13.65 -13.69
C PRO A 67 20.74 12.77 -14.86
N GLY A 68 20.96 13.23 -16.08
CA GLY A 68 20.63 12.48 -17.30
C GLY A 68 19.17 12.57 -17.76
N HIS A 69 18.83 11.76 -18.73
CA HIS A 69 17.48 11.70 -19.33
C HIS A 69 16.60 10.72 -18.54
N ALA A 70 16.12 11.13 -17.36
CA ALA A 70 15.20 10.31 -16.60
C ALA A 70 13.85 10.19 -17.33
N ALA A 71 13.37 8.96 -17.52
CA ALA A 71 12.07 8.72 -18.11
C ALA A 71 10.96 9.38 -17.28
N PRO A 72 9.95 9.98 -17.92
CA PRO A 72 8.85 10.62 -17.23
C PRO A 72 8.04 9.61 -16.42
N LEU A 73 7.49 10.09 -15.29
CA LEU A 73 6.52 9.37 -14.48
C LEU A 73 5.11 9.90 -14.75
N TYR A 74 4.18 8.98 -14.86
CA TYR A 74 2.77 9.29 -14.96
C TYR A 74 2.12 8.95 -13.62
N LEU A 75 1.65 9.98 -12.91
CA LEU A 75 1.17 9.84 -11.53
C LEU A 75 -0.29 10.27 -11.40
N ARG A 76 -1.07 9.42 -10.77
CA ARG A 76 -2.34 9.82 -10.20
C ARG A 76 -2.13 10.17 -8.72
N VAL A 77 -2.29 11.43 -8.37
CA VAL A 77 -2.11 11.94 -7.01
C VAL A 77 -3.36 12.67 -6.53
N ARG A 78 -3.48 12.82 -5.21
CA ARG A 78 -4.58 13.60 -4.64
C ARG A 78 -4.43 15.08 -5.00
N PRO A 79 -5.54 15.83 -5.15
CA PRO A 79 -5.48 17.26 -5.51
C PRO A 79 -4.65 18.11 -4.54
N ASN A 80 -4.69 17.82 -3.26
CA ASN A 80 -3.89 18.51 -2.24
C ASN A 80 -2.39 18.20 -2.37
N GLU A 81 -2.03 16.98 -2.76
CA GLU A 81 -0.64 16.58 -3.00
C GLU A 81 -0.09 17.22 -4.28
N GLN A 82 -0.92 17.33 -5.31
CA GLN A 82 -0.57 18.02 -6.55
C GLN A 82 -0.25 19.50 -6.30
N LYS A 83 -1.11 20.20 -5.55
CA LYS A 83 -0.91 21.62 -5.19
C LYS A 83 0.38 21.86 -4.40
N ASN A 84 0.79 20.91 -3.59
CA ASN A 84 1.98 20.98 -2.74
C ASN A 84 3.04 19.96 -3.18
N TRP A 85 3.21 19.75 -4.47
CA TRP A 85 4.01 18.67 -5.02
C TRP A 85 5.44 18.61 -4.48
N ARG A 86 6.10 19.74 -4.28
CA ARG A 86 7.46 19.78 -3.70
C ARG A 86 7.58 19.07 -2.36
N ARG A 87 6.51 19.08 -1.56
CA ARG A 87 6.47 18.42 -0.25
C ARG A 87 6.14 16.93 -0.35
N HIS A 88 5.46 16.53 -1.42
CA HIS A 88 4.91 15.18 -1.56
C HIS A 88 5.66 14.32 -2.56
N CYS A 89 6.50 14.89 -3.42
CA CYS A 89 7.23 14.15 -4.45
C CYS A 89 8.09 12.99 -3.90
N GLY A 90 8.64 13.14 -2.67
CA GLY A 90 9.43 12.09 -2.02
C GLY A 90 8.63 10.81 -1.75
N ARG A 91 7.33 10.93 -1.45
CA ARG A 91 6.44 9.79 -1.22
C ARG A 91 6.32 8.88 -2.45
N TYR A 92 6.45 9.46 -3.64
CA TYR A 92 6.37 8.79 -4.92
C TYR A 92 7.74 8.51 -5.56
N ASN A 93 8.82 8.81 -4.86
CA ASN A 93 10.20 8.74 -5.38
C ASN A 93 10.36 9.51 -6.71
N ALA A 94 9.75 10.69 -6.79
CA ALA A 94 9.56 11.44 -8.01
C ALA A 94 10.12 12.86 -7.98
N CYS A 95 10.89 13.25 -6.93
CA CYS A 95 11.40 14.60 -6.80
C CYS A 95 12.43 14.98 -7.87
N ASN A 96 13.15 14.01 -8.41
CA ASN A 96 14.20 14.16 -9.42
C ASN A 96 13.81 13.54 -10.77
N ARG A 97 12.52 13.44 -11.04
CA ARG A 97 11.99 12.91 -12.31
C ARG A 97 10.97 13.85 -12.92
N PRO A 98 10.85 13.89 -14.25
CA PRO A 98 9.76 14.59 -14.91
C PRO A 98 8.45 13.90 -14.57
N VAL A 99 7.43 14.66 -14.14
CA VAL A 99 6.13 14.12 -13.70
C VAL A 99 5.01 14.72 -14.52
N TYR A 100 4.15 13.86 -15.03
CA TYR A 100 2.84 14.20 -15.55
C TYR A 100 1.76 13.71 -14.61
N PHE A 101 0.88 14.60 -14.20
CA PHE A 101 -0.30 14.23 -13.42
C PHE A 101 -1.44 13.81 -14.32
N VAL A 102 -1.97 12.64 -14.04
CA VAL A 102 -3.05 12.05 -14.81
C VAL A 102 -4.40 12.53 -14.28
N ASP A 103 -5.28 12.88 -15.20
CA ASP A 103 -6.64 13.28 -14.87
C ASP A 103 -7.43 12.15 -14.19
N HIS A 104 -8.19 12.51 -13.15
CA HIS A 104 -8.96 11.55 -12.36
C HIS A 104 -10.08 10.88 -13.13
N ASN A 105 -10.80 11.65 -13.96
CA ASN A 105 -11.92 11.13 -14.72
C ASN A 105 -11.43 10.19 -15.82
N TRP A 106 -10.36 10.58 -16.53
CA TRP A 106 -9.72 9.70 -17.51
C TRP A 106 -9.26 8.39 -16.85
N TYR A 107 -8.64 8.47 -15.67
CA TYR A 107 -8.22 7.26 -14.97
C TYR A 107 -9.40 6.34 -14.66
N GLN A 108 -10.48 6.86 -14.09
CA GLN A 108 -11.63 6.07 -13.67
C GLN A 108 -12.45 5.52 -14.85
N GLN A 109 -12.65 6.33 -15.87
CA GLN A 109 -13.54 5.98 -16.98
C GLN A 109 -12.84 5.24 -18.11
N THR A 110 -11.53 5.43 -18.26
CA THR A 110 -10.78 4.90 -19.40
C THR A 110 -9.68 3.93 -18.96
N TYR A 111 -8.76 4.37 -18.12
CA TYR A 111 -7.59 3.56 -17.77
C TYR A 111 -7.93 2.37 -16.88
N ALA A 112 -8.70 2.55 -15.83
CA ALA A 112 -9.00 1.47 -14.88
C ALA A 112 -9.79 0.32 -15.52
N PRO A 113 -10.84 0.55 -16.34
CA PRO A 113 -11.49 -0.52 -17.09
C PRO A 113 -10.57 -1.22 -18.08
N TYR A 114 -9.74 -0.46 -18.80
CA TYR A 114 -8.74 -1.00 -19.72
C TYR A 114 -7.78 -1.92 -19.00
N TYR A 115 -7.18 -1.47 -17.89
CA TYR A 115 -6.24 -2.25 -17.12
C TYR A 115 -6.85 -3.55 -16.57
N LYS A 116 -8.10 -3.49 -16.10
CA LYS A 116 -8.84 -4.67 -15.62
C LYS A 116 -9.11 -5.68 -16.75
N SER A 117 -9.41 -5.20 -17.95
CA SER A 117 -9.60 -6.10 -19.10
C SER A 117 -8.32 -6.83 -19.48
N GLN A 118 -7.19 -6.11 -19.53
CA GLN A 118 -5.88 -6.70 -19.83
C GLN A 118 -5.48 -7.77 -18.80
N ARG A 119 -5.73 -7.53 -17.52
CA ARG A 119 -5.45 -8.53 -16.47
C ARG A 119 -6.29 -9.79 -16.65
N ARG A 120 -7.59 -9.66 -16.92
CA ARG A 120 -8.47 -10.81 -17.15
C ARG A 120 -8.03 -11.66 -18.34
N ASP A 121 -7.59 -11.02 -19.41
CA ASP A 121 -7.11 -11.72 -20.59
C ASP A 121 -5.77 -12.45 -20.31
N TYR A 122 -4.89 -11.84 -19.51
CA TYR A 122 -3.66 -12.47 -19.07
C TYR A 122 -3.93 -13.71 -18.20
N ASP A 123 -4.83 -13.59 -17.22
CA ASP A 123 -5.20 -14.67 -16.30
C ASP A 123 -5.84 -15.85 -17.05
N ARG A 124 -6.70 -15.59 -18.04
CA ARG A 124 -7.29 -16.64 -18.90
C ARG A 124 -6.25 -17.40 -19.70
N ARG A 125 -5.26 -16.70 -20.26
CA ARG A 125 -4.17 -17.35 -21.03
C ARG A 125 -3.25 -18.14 -20.13
N GLY A 126 -3.01 -17.68 -18.90
CA GLY A 126 -2.21 -18.38 -17.90
C GLY A 126 -2.88 -19.67 -17.40
N SER A 127 -4.18 -19.62 -17.16
CA SER A 127 -4.97 -20.77 -16.68
C SER A 127 -5.11 -21.91 -17.71
N GLY A 128 -5.02 -21.60 -19.00
CA GLY A 128 -5.14 -22.59 -20.08
C GLY A 128 -3.92 -23.47 -20.30
N ARG A 129 -2.78 -23.20 -19.65
CA ARG A 129 -1.54 -23.97 -19.80
C ARG A 129 -1.32 -25.07 -18.75
N GLY A 130 -2.27 -25.25 -17.83
CA GLY A 130 -2.12 -26.13 -16.66
C GLY A 130 -2.68 -27.56 -16.81
N HIS A 131 -3.22 -27.95 -17.96
CA HIS A 131 -3.76 -29.30 -18.16
C HIS A 131 -3.23 -29.90 -19.48
N ARG A 132 -2.04 -30.46 -19.39
CA ARG A 132 -1.56 -31.57 -20.23
C ARG A 132 -0.63 -32.43 -19.41
#